data_e88ddac8656a8186e2dd98aca48d6f8d
#
_entry.id   e88ddac8656a8186e2dd98aca48d6f8d
#
_cell.length_a   1.000
_cell.length_b   1.000
_cell.length_c   1.000
_cell.angle_alpha   90.00
_cell.angle_beta   90.00
_cell.angle_gamma   90.00
#
_symmetry.space_group_name_H-M   'P 1'
#
loop_
_entity.id
_entity.type
_entity.pdbx_description
1 polymer ?
#
loop_
_entity_poly.entity_id
_entity_poly.type
_entity_poly.pdbx_seq_one_letter_code
_entity_poly.pdbx_strand_id
1 'polypeptide(L)'
;MKKCNYCYTDNSDDAIYCRNCGEKIDKSRNHSIMLIISALIVFLVVFSIYTEQCNNDISSSSVAASVNKLEDYMKDLSWTDGELSESELNMLSSDDLKLLRNAIFAKHGYIFSDPKLYKYFQKFKWYVPTSRDVYDDLSITEKRNIQIIKNHE
;
A
#
# COMPACT_ATOMS: atom_id res chain seq x y z
N MET A 1 -37.19 -9.21 40.56
CA MET A 1 -37.53 -10.64 40.79
C MET A 1 -36.65 -11.50 39.92
N LYS A 2 -35.97 -12.49 40.51
CA LYS A 2 -35.13 -13.48 39.80
C LYS A 2 -35.97 -14.69 39.42
N LYS A 3 -35.92 -15.15 38.19
CA LYS A 3 -36.50 -16.42 37.74
C LYS A 3 -35.52 -17.58 37.97
N CYS A 4 -36.02 -18.69 38.49
CA CYS A 4 -35.25 -19.92 38.60
C CYS A 4 -35.00 -20.48 37.17
N ASN A 5 -33.76 -20.76 36.82
CA ASN A 5 -33.41 -21.32 35.51
C ASN A 5 -33.87 -22.78 35.34
N TYR A 6 -34.25 -23.47 36.41
CA TYR A 6 -34.68 -24.86 36.37
C TYR A 6 -36.20 -25.03 36.32
N CYS A 7 -36.97 -24.33 37.19
CA CYS A 7 -38.43 -24.47 37.29
C CYS A 7 -39.19 -23.19 36.91
N TYR A 8 -38.52 -22.13 36.51
CA TYR A 8 -39.06 -20.84 36.10
C TYR A 8 -39.91 -20.09 37.14
N THR A 9 -39.87 -20.53 38.41
CA THR A 9 -40.55 -19.85 39.49
C THR A 9 -39.90 -18.51 39.80
N ASP A 10 -40.71 -17.47 40.03
CA ASP A 10 -40.25 -16.17 40.46
C ASP A 10 -39.83 -16.19 41.93
N ASN A 11 -38.63 -15.67 42.20
CA ASN A 11 -38.01 -15.58 43.51
C ASN A 11 -37.66 -14.12 43.83
N SER A 12 -37.36 -13.83 45.08
CA SER A 12 -36.84 -12.50 45.46
C SER A 12 -35.47 -12.24 44.84
N ASP A 13 -35.11 -10.96 44.65
CA ASP A 13 -33.84 -10.57 44.01
C ASP A 13 -32.61 -11.01 44.79
N ASP A 14 -32.73 -11.22 46.06
CA ASP A 14 -31.71 -11.68 47.01
C ASP A 14 -31.70 -13.19 47.20
N ALA A 15 -32.68 -13.94 46.65
CA ALA A 15 -32.76 -15.38 46.81
C ALA A 15 -31.52 -16.10 46.26
N ILE A 16 -30.91 -16.94 47.12
CA ILE A 16 -29.78 -17.81 46.77
C ILE A 16 -30.27 -19.18 46.28
N TYR A 17 -31.42 -19.63 46.78
CA TYR A 17 -32.06 -20.89 46.40
C TYR A 17 -33.51 -20.67 45.99
N CYS A 18 -33.97 -21.46 45.05
CA CYS A 18 -35.35 -21.40 44.57
C CYS A 18 -36.32 -21.91 45.65
N ARG A 19 -37.34 -21.09 45.94
CA ARG A 19 -38.35 -21.44 46.94
C ARG A 19 -39.23 -22.64 46.56
N ASN A 20 -39.25 -23.01 45.27
CA ASN A 20 -40.08 -24.08 44.75
C ASN A 20 -39.31 -25.41 44.58
N CYS A 21 -38.15 -25.39 43.91
CA CYS A 21 -37.39 -26.60 43.62
C CYS A 21 -36.09 -26.75 44.45
N GLY A 22 -35.73 -25.76 45.24
CA GLY A 22 -34.51 -25.79 46.06
C GLY A 22 -33.21 -25.60 45.27
N GLU A 23 -33.27 -25.46 43.97
CA GLU A 23 -32.08 -25.28 43.13
C GLU A 23 -31.41 -23.92 43.37
N LYS A 24 -30.08 -23.90 43.34
CA LYS A 24 -29.31 -22.68 43.54
C LYS A 24 -29.49 -21.70 42.41
N ILE A 25 -29.94 -20.49 42.71
CA ILE A 25 -30.10 -19.43 41.74
C ILE A 25 -28.76 -18.72 41.59
N ASP A 26 -27.99 -19.06 40.57
CA ASP A 26 -26.70 -18.43 40.31
C ASP A 26 -26.86 -16.93 40.05
N LYS A 27 -26.08 -16.15 40.78
CA LYS A 27 -25.92 -14.72 40.56
C LYS A 27 -25.14 -14.55 39.27
N SER A 28 -25.88 -14.25 38.18
CA SER A 28 -25.40 -13.78 36.89
C SER A 28 -23.87 -13.72 36.67
N ARG A 29 -23.41 -14.57 35.79
CA ARG A 29 -22.03 -14.75 35.31
C ARG A 29 -21.52 -13.55 34.42
N ASN A 30 -22.04 -12.34 34.66
CA ASN A 30 -21.77 -11.21 33.76
C ASN A 30 -20.36 -10.61 33.92
N HIS A 31 -19.69 -10.86 35.08
CA HIS A 31 -18.37 -10.28 35.32
C HIS A 31 -17.26 -10.91 34.43
N SER A 32 -17.32 -12.22 34.21
CA SER A 32 -16.33 -12.93 33.38
C SER A 32 -16.48 -12.58 31.90
N ILE A 33 -17.72 -12.39 31.42
CA ILE A 33 -18.00 -12.02 30.05
C ILE A 33 -17.52 -10.59 29.79
N MET A 34 -17.73 -9.67 30.70
CA MET A 34 -17.26 -8.28 30.60
C MET A 34 -15.73 -8.19 30.55
N LEU A 35 -15.02 -9.01 31.33
CA LEU A 35 -13.55 -9.06 31.30
C LEU A 35 -13.02 -9.61 29.97
N ILE A 36 -13.68 -10.61 29.40
CA ILE A 36 -13.30 -11.18 28.09
C ILE A 36 -13.54 -10.16 26.98
N ILE A 37 -14.67 -9.46 27.00
CA ILE A 37 -15.00 -8.43 26.01
C ILE A 37 -14.00 -7.27 26.10
N SER A 38 -13.65 -6.81 27.29
CA SER A 38 -12.67 -5.74 27.46
C SER A 38 -11.28 -6.14 26.98
N ALA A 39 -10.83 -7.37 27.24
CA ALA A 39 -9.56 -7.89 26.74
C ALA A 39 -9.54 -8.00 25.22
N LEU A 40 -10.64 -8.43 24.58
CA LEU A 40 -10.76 -8.49 23.13
C LEU A 40 -10.72 -7.10 22.49
N ILE A 41 -11.39 -6.11 23.09
CA ILE A 41 -11.37 -4.73 22.58
C ILE A 41 -9.95 -4.15 22.64
N VAL A 42 -9.26 -4.33 23.77
CA VAL A 42 -7.86 -3.88 23.91
C VAL A 42 -6.96 -4.57 22.89
N PHE A 43 -7.13 -5.89 22.70
CA PHE A 43 -6.35 -6.63 21.70
C PHE A 43 -6.61 -6.12 20.28
N LEU A 44 -7.86 -5.86 19.90
CA LEU A 44 -8.21 -5.33 18.59
C LEU A 44 -7.66 -3.92 18.37
N VAL A 45 -7.70 -3.05 19.38
CA VAL A 45 -7.12 -1.70 19.29
C VAL A 45 -5.61 -1.76 19.14
N VAL A 46 -4.94 -2.57 19.97
CA VAL A 46 -3.48 -2.75 19.86
C VAL A 46 -3.09 -3.36 18.51
N PHE A 47 -3.83 -4.36 18.03
CA PHE A 47 -3.61 -4.98 16.74
C PHE A 47 -3.80 -3.98 15.58
N SER A 48 -4.82 -3.12 15.65
CA SER A 48 -5.03 -2.05 14.64
C SER A 48 -3.88 -1.05 14.63
N ILE A 49 -3.39 -0.63 15.79
CA ILE A 49 -2.23 0.27 15.88
C ILE A 49 -0.97 -0.40 15.30
N TYR A 50 -0.75 -1.68 15.60
CA TYR A 50 0.40 -2.43 15.04
C TYR A 50 0.33 -2.57 13.53
N THR A 51 -0.86 -2.82 12.95
CA THR A 51 -1.01 -2.95 11.49
C THR A 51 -0.84 -1.62 10.77
N GLU A 52 -1.30 -0.51 11.35
CA GLU A 52 -1.08 0.83 10.79
C GLU A 52 0.40 1.23 10.84
N GLN A 53 1.11 0.91 11.93
CA GLN A 53 2.53 1.20 12.06
C GLN A 53 3.37 0.40 11.05
N CYS A 54 3.12 -0.90 10.90
CA CYS A 54 3.84 -1.73 9.92
C CYS A 54 3.57 -1.33 8.47
N ASN A 55 2.34 -0.92 8.13
CA ASN A 55 2.00 -0.49 6.78
C ASN A 55 2.61 0.88 6.42
N ASN A 56 2.72 1.80 7.38
CA ASN A 56 3.32 3.11 7.15
C ASN A 56 4.84 3.05 6.98
N ASP A 57 5.53 2.20 7.74
CA ASP A 57 6.99 2.08 7.67
C ASP A 57 7.47 1.37 6.39
N ILE A 58 6.74 0.37 5.89
CA ILE A 58 7.09 -0.36 4.67
C ILE A 58 6.73 0.47 3.42
N SER A 59 5.59 1.15 3.42
CA SER A 59 5.13 1.92 2.26
C SER A 59 5.94 3.21 2.06
N SER A 60 6.29 3.92 3.13
CA SER A 60 7.00 5.21 3.03
C SER A 60 8.47 5.06 2.66
N SER A 61 9.16 4.03 3.15
CA SER A 61 10.57 3.82 2.84
C SER A 61 10.81 3.30 1.41
N SER A 62 9.95 2.41 0.91
CA SER A 62 10.06 1.90 -0.45
C SER A 62 9.67 2.95 -1.50
N VAL A 63 8.62 3.73 -1.24
CA VAL A 63 8.20 4.84 -2.12
C VAL A 63 9.26 5.95 -2.15
N ALA A 64 9.84 6.31 -0.99
CA ALA A 64 10.92 7.29 -0.95
C ALA A 64 12.17 6.83 -1.70
N ALA A 65 12.52 5.55 -1.63
CA ALA A 65 13.65 4.99 -2.35
C ALA A 65 13.42 4.98 -3.87
N SER A 66 12.22 4.61 -4.34
CA SER A 66 11.88 4.63 -5.77
C SER A 66 11.84 6.06 -6.33
N VAL A 67 11.26 7.01 -5.60
CA VAL A 67 11.21 8.43 -6.02
C VAL A 67 12.63 9.00 -6.16
N ASN A 68 13.51 8.77 -5.20
CA ASN A 68 14.90 9.21 -5.29
C ASN A 68 15.64 8.60 -6.48
N LYS A 69 15.41 7.31 -6.75
CA LYS A 69 16.04 6.60 -7.87
C LYS A 69 15.57 7.14 -9.22
N LEU A 70 14.25 7.37 -9.40
CA LEU A 70 13.71 7.96 -10.62
C LEU A 70 14.25 9.37 -10.86
N GLU A 71 14.34 10.20 -9.82
CA GLU A 71 14.91 11.55 -9.92
C GLU A 71 16.36 11.52 -10.41
N ASP A 72 17.16 10.57 -9.94
CA ASP A 72 18.55 10.43 -10.39
C ASP A 72 18.63 10.09 -11.88
N TYR A 73 17.78 9.18 -12.37
CA TYR A 73 17.67 8.88 -13.80
C TYR A 73 17.24 10.10 -14.63
N MET A 74 16.40 10.98 -14.08
CA MET A 74 15.91 12.16 -14.80
C MET A 74 16.87 13.35 -14.78
N LYS A 75 17.84 13.38 -13.86
CA LYS A 75 18.87 14.45 -13.81
C LYS A 75 19.88 14.33 -14.94
N ASP A 76 20.29 13.11 -15.24
CA ASP A 76 21.29 12.80 -16.26
C ASP A 76 20.84 11.56 -17.04
N LEU A 77 20.67 11.75 -18.37
CA LEU A 77 20.22 10.72 -19.28
C LEU A 77 21.36 9.83 -19.81
N SER A 78 22.57 9.92 -19.27
CA SER A 78 23.73 9.09 -19.69
C SER A 78 23.47 7.58 -19.52
N TRP A 79 22.56 7.20 -18.62
CA TRP A 79 22.13 5.80 -18.44
C TRP A 79 21.51 5.20 -19.72
N THR A 80 20.97 6.02 -20.63
CA THR A 80 20.37 5.53 -21.88
C THR A 80 21.42 4.96 -22.83
N ASP A 81 22.68 5.34 -22.67
CA ASP A 81 23.80 4.93 -23.52
C ASP A 81 24.39 3.56 -23.08
N GLY A 82 24.06 3.10 -21.86
CA GLY A 82 24.42 1.81 -21.31
C GLY A 82 23.25 0.84 -21.24
N GLU A 83 23.52 -0.46 -21.03
CA GLU A 83 22.47 -1.44 -20.72
C GLU A 83 21.98 -1.28 -19.27
N LEU A 84 20.64 -1.22 -19.11
CA LEU A 84 20.03 -1.18 -17.79
C LEU A 84 20.07 -2.56 -17.11
N SER A 85 20.34 -2.56 -15.82
CA SER A 85 20.30 -3.77 -14.99
C SER A 85 18.88 -4.05 -14.52
N GLU A 86 18.42 -5.31 -14.64
CA GLU A 86 17.12 -5.75 -14.11
C GLU A 86 16.98 -5.49 -12.61
N SER A 87 18.06 -5.63 -11.83
CA SER A 87 18.05 -5.37 -10.39
C SER A 87 17.75 -3.91 -10.04
N GLU A 88 18.14 -2.97 -10.89
CA GLU A 88 17.83 -1.55 -10.72
C GLU A 88 16.37 -1.25 -11.05
N LEU A 89 15.80 -1.90 -12.07
CA LEU A 89 14.42 -1.71 -12.49
C LEU A 89 13.43 -2.28 -11.46
N ASN A 90 13.75 -3.38 -10.79
CA ASN A 90 12.93 -3.98 -9.74
C ASN A 90 12.69 -3.07 -8.53
N MET A 91 13.45 -1.98 -8.39
CA MET A 91 13.26 -0.98 -7.33
C MET A 91 12.26 0.11 -7.70
N LEU A 92 11.81 0.16 -8.96
CA LEU A 92 10.91 1.18 -9.48
C LEU A 92 9.47 0.65 -9.52
N SER A 93 8.52 1.54 -9.31
CA SER A 93 7.11 1.22 -9.52
C SER A 93 6.77 1.14 -11.02
N SER A 94 5.66 0.47 -11.37
CA SER A 94 5.18 0.40 -12.76
C SER A 94 4.99 1.79 -13.38
N ASP A 95 4.55 2.78 -12.62
CA ASP A 95 4.39 4.15 -13.11
C ASP A 95 5.74 4.84 -13.31
N ASP A 96 6.74 4.60 -12.44
CA ASP A 96 8.10 5.09 -12.62
C ASP A 96 8.78 4.45 -13.84
N LEU A 97 8.57 3.16 -14.06
CA LEU A 97 9.07 2.44 -15.24
C LEU A 97 8.50 3.03 -16.54
N LYS A 98 7.21 3.37 -16.58
CA LYS A 98 6.60 4.08 -17.71
C LYS A 98 7.25 5.44 -17.94
N LEU A 99 7.53 6.19 -16.87
CA LEU A 99 8.23 7.47 -16.99
C LEU A 99 9.65 7.27 -17.50
N LEU A 100 10.38 6.27 -16.98
CA LEU A 100 11.73 5.95 -17.41
C LEU A 100 11.79 5.58 -18.90
N ARG A 101 10.89 4.70 -19.35
CA ARG A 101 10.77 4.34 -20.76
C ARG A 101 10.49 5.55 -21.65
N ASN A 102 9.58 6.42 -21.23
CA ASN A 102 9.24 7.63 -21.98
C ASN A 102 10.37 8.69 -21.95
N ALA A 103 11.28 8.65 -20.97
CA ALA A 103 12.44 9.54 -20.94
C ALA A 103 13.38 9.30 -22.11
N ILE A 104 13.51 8.05 -22.59
CA ILE A 104 14.29 7.73 -23.79
C ILE A 104 13.72 8.47 -25.02
N PHE A 105 12.41 8.43 -25.21
CA PHE A 105 11.76 9.16 -26.31
C PHE A 105 11.85 10.68 -26.12
N ALA A 106 11.70 11.15 -24.88
CA ALA A 106 11.80 12.57 -24.54
C ALA A 106 13.20 13.13 -24.82
N LYS A 107 14.28 12.35 -24.57
CA LYS A 107 15.68 12.69 -24.92
C LYS A 107 15.83 13.07 -26.38
N HIS A 108 15.12 12.38 -27.27
CA HIS A 108 15.11 12.63 -28.72
C HIS A 108 14.04 13.65 -29.15
N GLY A 109 13.42 14.37 -28.21
CA GLY A 109 12.46 15.42 -28.50
C GLY A 109 11.08 14.95 -28.95
N TYR A 110 10.65 13.75 -28.50
CA TYR A 110 9.31 13.25 -28.80
C TYR A 110 8.21 14.14 -28.22
N ILE A 111 7.23 14.54 -29.06
CA ILE A 111 6.08 15.34 -28.65
C ILE A 111 4.97 14.41 -28.15
N PHE A 112 4.80 14.34 -26.82
CA PHE A 112 3.78 13.49 -26.21
C PHE A 112 2.36 14.02 -26.46
N SER A 113 1.47 13.13 -26.89
CA SER A 113 0.04 13.42 -27.02
C SER A 113 -0.67 13.35 -25.64
N ASP A 114 -0.12 12.60 -24.67
CA ASP A 114 -0.62 12.57 -23.32
C ASP A 114 -0.22 13.86 -22.58
N PRO A 115 -1.20 14.67 -22.12
CA PRO A 115 -0.91 15.93 -21.44
C PRO A 115 -0.12 15.75 -20.14
N LYS A 116 -0.26 14.59 -19.45
CA LYS A 116 0.46 14.30 -18.20
C LYS A 116 1.93 14.09 -18.48
N LEU A 117 2.27 13.27 -19.47
CA LEU A 117 3.67 13.04 -19.89
C LEU A 117 4.30 14.32 -20.41
N TYR A 118 3.60 15.06 -21.27
CA TYR A 118 4.09 16.33 -21.80
C TYR A 118 4.42 17.31 -20.66
N LYS A 119 3.48 17.53 -19.72
CA LYS A 119 3.68 18.39 -18.55
C LYS A 119 4.79 17.89 -17.64
N TYR A 120 4.96 16.58 -17.50
CA TYR A 120 6.02 16.00 -16.70
C TYR A 120 7.40 16.32 -17.26
N PHE A 121 7.62 16.05 -18.57
CA PHE A 121 8.91 16.25 -19.19
C PHE A 121 9.26 17.73 -19.39
N GLN A 122 8.29 18.62 -19.57
CA GLN A 122 8.53 20.07 -19.63
C GLN A 122 9.27 20.67 -18.42
N LYS A 123 9.31 19.97 -17.30
CA LYS A 123 10.06 20.41 -16.10
C LYS A 123 11.58 20.32 -16.29
N PHE A 124 12.03 19.52 -17.25
CA PHE A 124 13.44 19.24 -17.46
C PHE A 124 14.00 20.11 -18.59
N LYS A 125 15.13 20.78 -18.32
CA LYS A 125 15.78 21.67 -19.30
C LYS A 125 16.28 20.93 -20.55
N TRP A 126 16.57 19.64 -20.43
CA TRP A 126 17.04 18.82 -21.54
C TRP A 126 15.92 18.38 -22.49
N TYR A 127 14.64 18.49 -22.11
CA TYR A 127 13.54 18.13 -22.97
C TYR A 127 13.18 19.26 -23.93
N VAL A 128 13.46 19.07 -25.18
CA VAL A 128 13.11 20.00 -26.28
C VAL A 128 12.22 19.26 -27.28
N PRO A 129 10.89 19.42 -27.22
CA PRO A 129 9.97 18.71 -28.12
C PRO A 129 10.13 19.18 -29.57
N THR A 130 10.42 18.23 -30.48
CA THR A 130 10.72 18.52 -31.89
C THR A 130 9.91 17.69 -32.88
N SER A 131 9.63 16.41 -32.57
CA SER A 131 9.01 15.50 -33.54
C SER A 131 7.98 14.58 -32.82
N ARG A 132 7.00 14.11 -33.59
CA ARG A 132 6.05 13.06 -33.18
C ARG A 132 6.51 11.65 -33.53
N ASP A 133 7.61 11.54 -34.24
CA ASP A 133 8.25 10.29 -34.61
C ASP A 133 9.76 10.43 -34.41
N VAL A 134 10.31 9.68 -33.50
CA VAL A 134 11.74 9.68 -33.13
C VAL A 134 12.28 8.24 -33.04
N TYR A 135 11.51 7.25 -33.50
CA TYR A 135 11.90 5.85 -33.32
C TYR A 135 13.17 5.50 -34.09
N ASP A 136 13.36 6.07 -35.23
CA ASP A 136 14.56 5.85 -36.07
C ASP A 136 15.81 6.54 -35.52
N ASP A 137 15.63 7.58 -34.70
CA ASP A 137 16.73 8.31 -34.05
C ASP A 137 17.28 7.55 -32.82
N LEU A 138 16.54 6.54 -32.31
CA LEU A 138 16.96 5.76 -31.17
C LEU A 138 18.11 4.81 -31.51
N SER A 139 19.14 4.78 -30.66
CA SER A 139 20.24 3.83 -30.74
C SER A 139 19.76 2.38 -30.49
N ILE A 140 20.59 1.41 -30.87
CA ILE A 140 20.31 -0.02 -30.60
C ILE A 140 20.18 -0.28 -29.09
N THR A 141 21.03 0.36 -28.28
CA THR A 141 21.02 0.27 -26.82
C THR A 141 19.72 0.83 -26.24
N GLU A 142 19.29 2.01 -26.68
CA GLU A 142 18.03 2.62 -26.26
C GLU A 142 16.82 1.77 -26.63
N LYS A 143 16.77 1.21 -27.83
CA LYS A 143 15.72 0.27 -28.26
C LYS A 143 15.69 -0.97 -27.36
N ARG A 144 16.86 -1.50 -26.97
CA ARG A 144 16.98 -2.63 -26.03
C ARG A 144 16.51 -2.24 -24.64
N ASN A 145 16.92 -1.10 -24.12
CA ASN A 145 16.49 -0.59 -22.81
C ASN A 145 14.97 -0.42 -22.76
N ILE A 146 14.34 0.09 -23.82
CA ILE A 146 12.88 0.18 -23.92
C ILE A 146 12.21 -1.19 -23.72
N GLN A 147 12.77 -2.25 -24.35
CA GLN A 147 12.20 -3.60 -24.20
C GLN A 147 12.41 -4.17 -22.78
N ILE A 148 13.60 -3.96 -22.21
CA ILE A 148 13.87 -4.40 -20.82
C ILE A 148 12.91 -3.70 -19.87
N ILE A 149 12.77 -2.38 -19.93
CA ILE A 149 11.85 -1.63 -19.06
C ILE A 149 10.41 -2.13 -19.24
N LYS A 150 9.97 -2.31 -20.48
CA LYS A 150 8.62 -2.77 -20.79
C LYS A 150 8.29 -4.15 -20.20
N ASN A 151 9.28 -5.03 -20.10
CA ASN A 151 9.10 -6.36 -19.48
C ASN A 151 8.93 -6.28 -17.96
N HIS A 152 9.29 -5.16 -17.35
CA HIS A 152 9.15 -4.91 -15.90
C HIS A 152 7.94 -4.03 -15.54
N GLU A 153 7.28 -3.38 -16.53
CA GLU A 153 6.03 -2.61 -16.33
C GLU A 153 4.85 -3.52 -15.94
#